data_b1293b412eff46d832f095d5b6e42d23
#
_entry.id   b1293b412eff46d832f095d5b6e42d23
#
_cell.length_a   1.000
_cell.length_b   1.000
_cell.length_c   1.000
_cell.angle_alpha   90.00
_cell.angle_beta   90.00
_cell.angle_gamma   90.00
#
_symmetry.space_group_name_H-M   'P 1'
#
loop_
_entity.id
_entity.type
_entity.pdbx_description
1 polymer ?
#
loop_
_entity_poly.entity_id
_entity_poly.type
_entity_poly.pdbx_seq_one_letter_code
_entity_poly.pdbx_strand_id
1 'polypeptide(L)'
;MAFLAALQERRRHVSLIDNLEADGFDLKTLLDPKASQEVARVMQICNACRYCEGFCAVFPAMTRRRHFNEGDVGYLSNLCHNCGACYHACQYAPPHEFGVNVPQAFAAARNDSYAAYAWPEPLAGLFRQNGLFVTLGISGGLALTVGLMLAMIAPSLFWGVHLGEGAFYKIMPHTVMATIPIVISAFVIVAFVMGWRRYWHHTGAKWGGMRDLVDAVKASASMRHLGGDSASDVISAPGCPSGDDQSSNLRRIYHQLTMYGFLLCFASTSVGTIYHYGFGREAPYGYFELPVVLGTVGGIILCIGTAGLFFEKRRLHPAVKHESGLGMDYAFIVSLFLVSFTGLLLLAVRETSLMGLTLAVHLGLVYGFFLILPYSKFVHGLYRFAALLASAGETRRG
;
A
#
# COMPACT_ATOMS: atom_id res chain seq x y z
N MET A 1 22.09 9.13 40.42
CA MET A 1 21.17 8.09 39.89
C MET A 1 20.72 8.40 38.46
N ALA A 2 20.23 9.60 38.13
CA ALA A 2 19.79 9.95 36.76
C ALA A 2 20.89 9.85 35.67
N PHE A 3 22.15 10.19 35.99
CA PHE A 3 23.28 10.13 35.06
C PHE A 3 23.68 8.68 34.69
N LEU A 4 23.58 7.76 35.65
CA LEU A 4 23.85 6.33 35.41
C LEU A 4 22.74 5.66 34.59
N ALA A 5 21.48 6.08 34.79
CA ALA A 5 20.35 5.62 33.97
C ALA A 5 20.48 6.09 32.51
N ALA A 6 20.90 7.33 32.27
CA ALA A 6 21.15 7.87 30.93
C ALA A 6 22.33 7.16 30.22
N LEU A 7 23.37 6.77 30.97
CA LEU A 7 24.49 5.98 30.44
C LEU A 7 24.10 4.52 30.13
N GLN A 8 23.22 3.92 30.93
CA GLN A 8 22.67 2.58 30.65
C GLN A 8 21.74 2.58 29.45
N GLU A 9 20.93 3.62 29.27
CA GLU A 9 20.08 3.80 28.11
C GLU A 9 20.90 4.04 26.84
N ARG A 10 21.97 4.83 26.92
CA ARG A 10 22.96 4.99 25.84
C ARG A 10 23.67 3.68 25.48
N ARG A 11 24.06 2.86 26.47
CA ARG A 11 24.65 1.54 26.24
C ARG A 11 23.67 0.55 25.60
N ARG A 12 22.37 0.60 25.96
CA ARG A 12 21.35 -0.23 25.27
C ARG A 12 21.15 0.19 23.82
N HIS A 13 21.17 1.48 23.51
CA HIS A 13 21.12 1.97 22.14
C HIS A 13 22.37 1.56 21.32
N VAL A 14 23.55 1.65 21.91
CA VAL A 14 24.80 1.23 21.25
C VAL A 14 24.81 -0.27 21.00
N SER A 15 24.41 -1.11 21.96
CA SER A 15 24.35 -2.57 21.74
C SER A 15 23.29 -3.01 20.74
N LEU A 16 22.21 -2.23 20.56
CA LEU A 16 21.19 -2.49 19.53
C LEU A 16 21.71 -2.13 18.13
N ILE A 17 22.49 -1.04 18.03
CA ILE A 17 23.18 -0.61 16.80
C ILE A 17 24.22 -1.65 16.39
N ASP A 18 25.06 -2.13 17.34
CA ASP A 18 26.07 -3.14 17.08
C ASP A 18 25.48 -4.48 16.61
N ASN A 19 24.30 -4.88 17.11
CA ASN A 19 23.60 -6.07 16.66
C ASN A 19 22.94 -5.91 15.27
N LEU A 20 22.61 -4.67 14.87
CA LEU A 20 22.06 -4.38 13.54
C LEU A 20 23.17 -4.21 12.49
N GLU A 21 24.34 -3.72 12.89
CA GLU A 21 25.56 -3.69 12.05
C GLU A 21 26.09 -5.11 11.79
N ALA A 22 25.91 -6.05 12.72
CA ALA A 22 26.24 -7.46 12.52
C ALA A 22 25.38 -8.15 11.44
N ASP A 23 24.17 -7.64 11.18
CA ASP A 23 23.31 -8.08 10.07
C ASP A 23 23.60 -7.36 8.74
N GLY A 24 24.68 -6.54 8.66
CA GLY A 24 25.09 -5.81 7.45
C GLY A 24 24.18 -4.63 7.09
N PHE A 25 23.34 -4.16 8.01
CA PHE A 25 22.38 -3.09 7.79
C PHE A 25 22.89 -1.75 8.34
N ASP A 26 23.42 -0.89 7.45
CA ASP A 26 23.87 0.46 7.84
C ASP A 26 22.66 1.38 8.06
N LEU A 27 22.35 1.64 9.34
CA LEU A 27 21.28 2.55 9.78
C LEU A 27 21.61 4.03 9.56
N LYS A 28 22.86 4.37 9.18
CA LYS A 28 23.31 5.78 9.19
C LYS A 28 22.88 6.60 7.98
N THR A 29 22.33 5.99 6.93
CA THR A 29 21.92 6.71 5.71
C THR A 29 20.73 6.07 4.99
N LEU A 30 19.66 5.74 5.74
CA LEU A 30 18.47 5.09 5.18
C LEU A 30 17.62 6.02 4.32
N LEU A 31 17.56 7.30 4.66
CA LEU A 31 16.78 8.31 3.95
C LEU A 31 17.72 9.31 3.29
N ASP A 32 17.26 9.94 2.19
CA ASP A 32 17.99 11.06 1.60
C ASP A 32 18.16 12.17 2.66
N PRO A 33 19.41 12.57 2.97
CA PRO A 33 19.68 13.60 3.96
C PRO A 33 18.95 14.92 3.68
N LYS A 34 18.75 15.29 2.40
CA LYS A 34 18.03 16.52 2.02
C LYS A 34 16.55 16.40 2.35
N ALA A 35 15.93 15.27 2.04
CA ALA A 35 14.52 15.01 2.36
C ALA A 35 14.30 14.97 3.87
N SER A 36 15.19 14.32 4.62
CA SER A 36 15.13 14.24 6.09
C SER A 36 15.31 15.62 6.74
N GLN A 37 16.27 16.43 6.29
CA GLN A 37 16.49 17.78 6.80
C GLN A 37 15.29 18.68 6.51
N GLU A 38 14.70 18.61 5.31
CA GLU A 38 13.51 19.40 4.97
C GLU A 38 12.30 19.01 5.83
N VAL A 39 12.07 17.71 6.06
CA VAL A 39 11.03 17.27 6.99
C VAL A 39 11.28 17.80 8.40
N ALA A 40 12.52 17.69 8.91
CA ALA A 40 12.87 18.19 10.24
C ALA A 40 12.64 19.71 10.34
N ARG A 41 13.07 20.50 9.33
CA ARG A 41 12.85 21.94 9.25
C ARG A 41 11.36 22.30 9.30
N VAL A 42 10.58 21.68 8.45
CA VAL A 42 9.13 21.92 8.36
C VAL A 42 8.43 21.54 9.68
N MET A 43 8.81 20.41 10.28
CA MET A 43 8.22 19.96 11.55
C MET A 43 8.59 20.87 12.72
N GLN A 44 9.77 21.48 12.74
CA GLN A 44 10.14 22.48 13.75
C GLN A 44 9.25 23.72 13.68
N ILE A 45 8.99 24.23 12.45
CA ILE A 45 8.10 25.38 12.23
C ILE A 45 6.66 25.00 12.65
N CYS A 46 6.17 23.83 12.24
CA CYS A 46 4.84 23.35 12.62
C CYS A 46 4.70 23.16 14.12
N ASN A 47 5.74 22.69 14.81
CA ASN A 47 5.74 22.48 16.25
C ASN A 47 5.69 23.80 17.05
N ALA A 48 6.24 24.88 16.49
CA ALA A 48 6.11 26.23 17.04
C ALA A 48 4.70 26.81 16.79
N CYS A 49 4.10 26.56 15.62
CA CYS A 49 2.81 27.12 15.22
C CYS A 49 1.61 26.35 15.80
N ARG A 50 1.59 25.02 15.72
CA ARG A 50 0.53 24.08 16.20
C ARG A 50 -0.89 24.30 15.65
N TYR A 51 -1.09 25.16 14.68
CA TYR A 51 -2.43 25.44 14.12
C TYR A 51 -3.15 24.17 13.63
N CYS A 52 -2.41 23.21 13.04
CA CYS A 52 -2.96 21.98 12.47
C CYS A 52 -3.06 20.82 13.48
N GLU A 53 -2.93 21.04 14.80
CA GLU A 53 -2.85 19.97 15.80
C GLU A 53 -4.08 19.03 15.78
N GLY A 54 -5.26 19.54 15.46
CA GLY A 54 -6.50 18.76 15.32
C GLY A 54 -6.76 18.15 13.94
N PHE A 55 -5.88 18.35 12.94
CA PHE A 55 -6.18 17.95 11.55
C PHE A 55 -6.00 16.45 11.29
N CYS A 56 -5.00 15.82 11.88
CA CYS A 56 -4.76 14.38 11.69
C CYS A 56 -3.76 13.85 12.74
N ALA A 57 -3.48 12.55 12.73
CA ALA A 57 -2.57 11.89 13.69
C ALA A 57 -1.11 12.41 13.65
N VAL A 58 -0.67 13.04 12.55
CA VAL A 58 0.72 13.53 12.40
C VAL A 58 1.05 14.60 13.43
N PHE A 59 0.18 15.58 13.61
CA PHE A 59 0.49 16.75 14.44
C PHE A 59 0.57 16.44 15.93
N PRO A 60 -0.36 15.68 16.55
CA PRO A 60 -0.18 15.21 17.90
C PRO A 60 1.07 14.32 18.11
N ALA A 61 1.43 13.52 17.11
CA ALA A 61 2.66 12.74 17.15
C ALA A 61 3.91 13.64 17.07
N MET A 62 3.86 14.69 16.23
CA MET A 62 4.91 15.70 16.12
C MET A 62 5.14 16.45 17.43
N THR A 63 4.07 16.89 18.12
CA THR A 63 4.17 17.72 19.36
C THR A 63 4.83 16.98 20.53
N ARG A 64 4.90 15.65 20.49
CA ARG A 64 5.64 14.83 21.45
C ARG A 64 7.15 14.86 21.26
N ARG A 65 7.66 15.48 20.19
CA ARG A 65 9.07 15.50 19.77
C ARG A 65 9.63 16.92 19.82
N ARG A 66 10.80 17.08 20.43
CA ARG A 66 11.53 18.37 20.43
C ARG A 66 12.52 18.47 19.29
N HIS A 67 13.07 17.33 18.88
CA HIS A 67 13.99 17.17 17.76
C HIS A 67 13.49 16.02 16.90
N PHE A 68 13.82 16.05 15.62
CA PHE A 68 13.38 15.06 14.64
C PHE A 68 14.59 14.33 14.10
N ASN A 69 14.79 13.09 14.54
CA ASN A 69 15.79 12.18 13.99
C ASN A 69 15.24 11.45 12.75
N GLU A 70 16.07 10.66 12.07
CA GLU A 70 15.65 9.92 10.87
C GLU A 70 14.51 8.93 11.14
N GLY A 71 14.50 8.28 12.30
CA GLY A 71 13.42 7.39 12.71
C GLY A 71 12.09 8.14 12.86
N ASP A 72 12.11 9.36 13.45
CA ASP A 72 10.93 10.23 13.54
C ASP A 72 10.45 10.68 12.17
N VAL A 73 11.37 11.01 11.26
CA VAL A 73 11.05 11.35 9.86
C VAL A 73 10.38 10.17 9.18
N GLY A 74 10.95 8.96 9.29
CA GLY A 74 10.38 7.73 8.77
C GLY A 74 8.97 7.44 9.32
N TYR A 75 8.78 7.62 10.61
CA TYR A 75 7.49 7.43 11.28
C TYR A 75 6.44 8.46 10.83
N LEU A 76 6.72 9.76 10.97
CA LEU A 76 5.76 10.82 10.65
C LEU A 76 5.40 10.86 9.16
N SER A 77 6.37 10.60 8.27
CA SER A 77 6.12 10.56 6.83
C SER A 77 5.18 9.41 6.44
N ASN A 78 5.29 8.23 7.08
CA ASN A 78 4.39 7.10 6.84
C ASN A 78 3.02 7.26 7.53
N LEU A 79 2.94 8.02 8.62
CA LEU A 79 1.68 8.38 9.27
C LEU A 79 0.86 9.37 8.42
N CYS A 80 1.52 10.22 7.62
CA CYS A 80 0.89 11.22 6.76
C CYS A 80 0.13 10.57 5.59
N HIS A 81 -1.16 10.93 5.42
CA HIS A 81 -2.03 10.45 4.34
C HIS A 81 -1.92 11.25 3.05
N ASN A 82 -1.11 12.30 3.03
CA ASN A 82 -0.90 13.18 1.87
C ASN A 82 -2.23 13.76 1.32
N CYS A 83 -3.13 14.16 2.21
CA CYS A 83 -4.42 14.73 1.81
C CYS A 83 -4.35 16.19 1.36
N GLY A 84 -3.32 16.94 1.78
CA GLY A 84 -3.16 18.36 1.45
C GLY A 84 -3.86 19.34 2.38
N ALA A 85 -4.77 18.91 3.29
CA ALA A 85 -5.53 19.81 4.15
C ALA A 85 -4.66 20.78 4.95
N CYS A 86 -3.54 20.32 5.50
CA CYS A 86 -2.61 21.17 6.24
C CYS A 86 -1.85 22.17 5.36
N TYR A 87 -1.68 21.91 4.06
CA TYR A 87 -1.05 22.85 3.12
C TYR A 87 -1.98 24.02 2.79
N HIS A 88 -3.24 23.72 2.46
CA HIS A 88 -4.23 24.75 2.13
C HIS A 88 -4.62 25.63 3.33
N ALA A 89 -4.52 25.11 4.55
CA ALA A 89 -4.78 25.87 5.77
C ALA A 89 -3.55 26.62 6.31
N CYS A 90 -2.37 26.44 5.70
CA CYS A 90 -1.11 26.92 6.26
C CYS A 90 -0.81 28.36 5.88
N GLN A 91 -0.74 29.26 6.88
CA GLN A 91 -0.31 30.65 6.68
C GLN A 91 1.17 30.79 6.27
N TYR A 92 1.99 29.76 6.49
CA TYR A 92 3.42 29.73 6.15
C TYR A 92 3.73 28.94 4.87
N ALA A 93 2.68 28.52 4.13
CA ALA A 93 2.86 27.92 2.82
C ALA A 93 3.34 28.95 1.78
N PRO A 94 3.98 28.53 0.67
CA PRO A 94 4.32 29.45 -0.40
C PRO A 94 3.13 30.33 -0.84
N PRO A 95 3.32 31.65 -1.05
CA PRO A 95 4.58 32.37 -1.25
C PRO A 95 5.28 32.89 0.01
N HIS A 96 4.87 32.47 1.22
CA HIS A 96 5.53 32.88 2.46
C HIS A 96 7.00 32.44 2.48
N GLU A 97 7.90 33.25 3.05
CA GLU A 97 9.36 33.00 3.09
C GLU A 97 9.74 31.65 3.74
N PHE A 98 8.95 31.15 4.69
CA PHE A 98 9.19 29.84 5.30
C PHE A 98 8.89 28.68 4.36
N GLY A 99 8.10 28.87 3.32
CA GLY A 99 7.84 27.89 2.27
C GLY A 99 7.38 26.52 2.80
N VAL A 100 6.54 26.51 3.85
CA VAL A 100 6.13 25.25 4.51
C VAL A 100 5.23 24.42 3.61
N ASN A 101 5.71 23.23 3.24
CA ASN A 101 4.93 22.24 2.47
C ASN A 101 5.07 20.83 3.07
N VAL A 102 4.27 20.57 4.12
CA VAL A 102 4.28 19.27 4.84
C VAL A 102 3.99 18.09 3.91
N PRO A 103 2.93 18.10 3.07
CA PRO A 103 2.61 16.96 2.21
C PRO A 103 3.73 16.60 1.24
N GLN A 104 4.38 17.60 0.63
CA GLN A 104 5.45 17.40 -0.33
C GLN A 104 6.72 16.86 0.33
N ALA A 105 7.15 17.46 1.46
CA ALA A 105 8.30 17.01 2.22
C ALA A 105 8.14 15.57 2.69
N PHE A 106 6.96 15.23 3.24
CA PHE A 106 6.66 13.87 3.66
C PHE A 106 6.52 12.88 2.50
N ALA A 107 6.06 13.31 1.33
CA ALA A 107 5.98 12.43 0.18
C ALA A 107 7.37 12.03 -0.31
N ALA A 108 8.34 12.97 -0.30
CA ALA A 108 9.73 12.68 -0.62
C ALA A 108 10.33 11.65 0.35
N ALA A 109 10.36 11.95 1.65
CA ALA A 109 10.91 11.07 2.68
C ALA A 109 10.23 9.69 2.73
N ARG A 110 8.91 9.62 2.48
CA ARG A 110 8.17 8.37 2.42
C ARG A 110 8.57 7.50 1.24
N ASN A 111 8.79 8.09 0.05
CA ASN A 111 9.26 7.33 -1.11
C ASN A 111 10.65 6.74 -0.87
N ASP A 112 11.55 7.50 -0.24
CA ASP A 112 12.87 7.02 0.14
C ASP A 112 12.77 5.88 1.17
N SER A 113 11.86 6.00 2.14
CA SER A 113 11.65 4.98 3.17
C SER A 113 11.18 3.65 2.60
N TYR A 114 10.42 3.65 1.49
CA TYR A 114 10.00 2.41 0.83
C TYR A 114 11.19 1.63 0.25
N ALA A 115 12.14 2.33 -0.35
CA ALA A 115 13.38 1.72 -0.83
C ALA A 115 14.23 1.22 0.34
N ALA A 116 14.36 2.04 1.40
CA ALA A 116 15.16 1.72 2.58
C ALA A 116 14.69 0.45 3.32
N TYR A 117 13.37 0.25 3.41
CA TYR A 117 12.80 -0.92 4.11
C TYR A 117 12.62 -2.13 3.19
N ALA A 118 12.81 -2.02 1.88
CA ALA A 118 12.62 -3.13 0.95
C ALA A 118 13.59 -4.30 1.20
N TRP A 119 13.08 -5.51 1.04
CA TRP A 119 13.85 -6.75 1.13
C TRP A 119 13.51 -7.67 -0.06
N PRO A 120 14.51 -8.36 -0.62
CA PRO A 120 15.95 -8.23 -0.40
C PRO A 120 16.54 -6.92 -0.93
N GLU A 121 17.65 -6.47 -0.34
CA GLU A 121 18.28 -5.16 -0.64
C GLU A 121 18.63 -4.91 -2.11
N PRO A 122 19.16 -5.89 -2.87
CA PRO A 122 19.46 -5.68 -4.28
C PRO A 122 18.25 -5.20 -5.09
N LEU A 123 17.04 -5.54 -4.65
CA LEU A 123 15.79 -5.14 -5.30
C LEU A 123 15.24 -3.78 -4.81
N ALA A 124 15.82 -3.19 -3.77
CA ALA A 124 15.41 -1.89 -3.24
C ALA A 124 15.50 -0.77 -4.30
N GLY A 125 16.48 -0.85 -5.20
CA GLY A 125 16.65 0.08 -6.32
C GLY A 125 15.46 0.13 -7.29
N LEU A 126 14.60 -0.87 -7.29
CA LEU A 126 13.39 -0.93 -8.15
C LEU A 126 12.39 0.19 -7.81
N PHE A 127 12.33 0.63 -6.54
CA PHE A 127 11.53 1.79 -6.16
C PHE A 127 11.97 3.08 -6.87
N ARG A 128 13.26 3.23 -7.16
CA ARG A 128 13.81 4.41 -7.83
C ARG A 128 13.42 4.48 -9.31
N GLN A 129 13.11 3.35 -9.92
CA GLN A 129 12.68 3.27 -11.32
C GLN A 129 11.20 3.63 -11.49
N ASN A 130 10.56 4.07 -10.42
CA ASN A 130 9.21 4.61 -10.43
C ASN A 130 8.17 3.59 -10.97
N GLY A 131 7.31 4.00 -11.93
CA GLY A 131 6.30 3.12 -12.52
C GLY A 131 6.83 2.12 -13.55
N LEU A 132 8.06 2.30 -14.06
CA LEU A 132 8.62 1.44 -15.11
C LEU A 132 8.72 -0.02 -14.64
N PHE A 133 9.25 -0.25 -13.44
CA PHE A 133 9.38 -1.61 -12.89
C PHE A 133 8.02 -2.29 -12.72
N VAL A 134 7.02 -1.57 -12.19
CA VAL A 134 5.66 -2.07 -12.03
C VAL A 134 5.08 -2.47 -13.39
N THR A 135 5.23 -1.60 -14.39
CA THR A 135 4.74 -1.85 -15.74
C THR A 135 5.44 -3.07 -16.37
N LEU A 136 6.77 -3.16 -16.29
CA LEU A 136 7.54 -4.28 -16.83
C LEU A 136 7.23 -5.60 -16.11
N GLY A 137 7.07 -5.59 -14.78
CA GLY A 137 6.72 -6.78 -14.01
C GLY A 137 5.35 -7.34 -14.39
N ILE A 138 4.36 -6.47 -14.55
CA ILE A 138 3.02 -6.87 -14.99
C ILE A 138 3.01 -7.34 -16.44
N SER A 139 3.65 -6.59 -17.35
CA SER A 139 3.74 -6.98 -18.77
C SER A 139 4.52 -8.27 -18.95
N GLY A 140 5.60 -8.47 -18.18
CA GLY A 140 6.38 -9.69 -18.18
C GLY A 140 5.60 -10.91 -17.67
N GLY A 141 4.89 -10.77 -16.57
CA GLY A 141 3.99 -11.80 -16.04
C GLY A 141 2.90 -12.18 -17.04
N LEU A 142 2.29 -11.18 -17.69
CA LEU A 142 1.29 -11.38 -18.73
C LEU A 142 1.88 -12.11 -19.94
N ALA A 143 2.98 -11.59 -20.49
CA ALA A 143 3.60 -12.16 -21.69
C ALA A 143 4.09 -13.60 -21.45
N LEU A 144 4.70 -13.86 -20.29
CA LEU A 144 5.16 -15.20 -19.91
C LEU A 144 3.98 -16.17 -19.78
N THR A 145 2.93 -15.80 -19.06
CA THR A 145 1.78 -16.69 -18.84
C THR A 145 1.05 -16.99 -20.15
N VAL A 146 0.71 -15.96 -20.93
CA VAL A 146 0.03 -16.14 -22.23
C VAL A 146 0.93 -16.91 -23.20
N GLY A 147 2.22 -16.55 -23.29
CA GLY A 147 3.17 -17.23 -24.19
C GLY A 147 3.37 -18.70 -23.84
N LEU A 148 3.53 -19.06 -22.57
CA LEU A 148 3.64 -20.45 -22.14
C LEU A 148 2.35 -21.24 -22.42
N MET A 149 1.18 -20.67 -22.14
CA MET A 149 -0.09 -21.35 -22.41
C MET A 149 -0.29 -21.58 -23.92
N LEU A 150 -0.01 -20.61 -24.77
CA LEU A 150 -0.09 -20.75 -26.24
C LEU A 150 0.93 -21.76 -26.80
N ALA A 151 2.11 -21.88 -26.17
CA ALA A 151 3.14 -22.83 -26.60
C ALA A 151 2.88 -24.26 -26.12
N MET A 152 2.26 -24.46 -24.97
CA MET A 152 2.13 -25.76 -24.32
C MET A 152 0.76 -26.42 -24.53
N ILE A 153 -0.28 -25.65 -24.83
CA ILE A 153 -1.67 -26.15 -24.91
C ILE A 153 -2.09 -26.23 -26.37
N ALA A 154 -2.67 -27.38 -26.74
CA ALA A 154 -3.17 -27.57 -28.09
C ALA A 154 -4.19 -26.48 -28.46
N PRO A 155 -4.12 -25.87 -29.65
CA PRO A 155 -5.04 -24.80 -30.06
C PRO A 155 -6.52 -25.17 -29.93
N SER A 156 -6.87 -26.43 -30.18
CA SER A 156 -8.25 -26.96 -30.04
C SER A 156 -8.75 -26.92 -28.59
N LEU A 157 -7.87 -27.10 -27.59
CA LEU A 157 -8.19 -26.94 -26.18
C LEU A 157 -8.21 -25.46 -25.80
N PHE A 158 -7.20 -24.70 -26.23
CA PHE A 158 -7.08 -23.28 -25.85
C PHE A 158 -8.26 -22.44 -26.34
N TRP A 159 -8.73 -22.68 -27.57
CA TRP A 159 -9.86 -21.99 -28.20
C TRP A 159 -11.18 -22.77 -28.11
N GLY A 160 -11.17 -23.89 -27.41
CA GLY A 160 -12.36 -24.73 -27.20
C GLY A 160 -13.34 -24.13 -26.21
N VAL A 161 -14.62 -24.46 -26.35
CA VAL A 161 -15.64 -24.17 -25.33
C VAL A 161 -15.62 -25.27 -24.29
N HIS A 162 -15.42 -24.89 -23.03
CA HIS A 162 -15.42 -25.84 -21.90
C HIS A 162 -16.46 -25.42 -20.89
N LEU A 163 -17.35 -26.33 -20.53
CA LEU A 163 -18.46 -26.09 -19.62
C LEU A 163 -18.33 -26.97 -18.36
N GLY A 164 -18.96 -26.52 -17.28
CA GLY A 164 -19.06 -27.26 -16.04
C GLY A 164 -17.84 -27.20 -15.12
N GLU A 165 -17.88 -27.99 -14.07
CA GLU A 165 -16.79 -28.07 -13.07
C GLU A 165 -15.47 -28.54 -13.73
N GLY A 166 -14.35 -27.98 -13.28
CA GLY A 166 -13.04 -28.31 -13.82
C GLY A 166 -12.69 -27.68 -15.18
N ALA A 167 -13.58 -26.87 -15.79
CA ALA A 167 -13.35 -26.29 -17.12
C ALA A 167 -12.05 -25.48 -17.19
N PHE A 168 -11.69 -24.72 -16.15
CA PHE A 168 -10.43 -23.95 -16.11
C PHE A 168 -9.19 -24.85 -16.09
N TYR A 169 -9.30 -26.04 -15.47
CA TYR A 169 -8.19 -26.98 -15.34
C TYR A 169 -7.87 -27.73 -16.64
N LYS A 170 -8.78 -27.71 -17.62
CA LYS A 170 -8.50 -28.18 -18.99
C LYS A 170 -7.51 -27.26 -19.71
N ILE A 171 -7.51 -25.95 -19.38
CA ILE A 171 -6.60 -24.95 -19.94
C ILE A 171 -5.31 -24.87 -19.12
N MET A 172 -5.42 -24.79 -17.79
CA MET A 172 -4.26 -24.77 -16.90
C MET A 172 -4.44 -25.80 -15.80
N PRO A 173 -3.59 -26.83 -15.73
CA PRO A 173 -3.68 -27.84 -14.66
C PRO A 173 -3.69 -27.18 -13.28
N HIS A 174 -4.57 -27.66 -12.39
CA HIS A 174 -4.74 -27.10 -11.05
C HIS A 174 -3.42 -26.97 -10.27
N THR A 175 -2.54 -27.99 -10.37
CA THR A 175 -1.23 -27.97 -9.70
C THR A 175 -0.38 -26.75 -10.11
N VAL A 176 -0.35 -26.42 -11.41
CA VAL A 176 0.38 -25.24 -11.91
C VAL A 176 -0.30 -23.95 -11.45
N MET A 177 -1.65 -23.87 -11.59
CA MET A 177 -2.45 -22.73 -11.19
C MET A 177 -2.30 -22.42 -9.69
N ALA A 178 -2.13 -23.41 -8.83
CA ALA A 178 -1.98 -23.25 -7.39
C ALA A 178 -0.52 -23.03 -6.97
N THR A 179 0.46 -23.75 -7.56
CA THR A 179 1.86 -23.69 -7.13
C THR A 179 2.47 -22.32 -7.37
N ILE A 180 2.22 -21.71 -8.54
CA ILE A 180 2.79 -20.39 -8.87
C ILE A 180 2.41 -19.33 -7.84
N PRO A 181 1.12 -19.08 -7.55
CA PRO A 181 0.76 -18.06 -6.56
C PRO A 181 1.17 -18.42 -5.13
N ILE A 182 1.26 -19.70 -4.77
CA ILE A 182 1.77 -20.12 -3.44
C ILE A 182 3.22 -19.69 -3.29
N VAL A 183 4.09 -19.97 -4.26
CA VAL A 183 5.51 -19.60 -4.21
C VAL A 183 5.67 -18.08 -4.20
N ILE A 184 4.94 -17.36 -5.07
CA ILE A 184 4.96 -15.89 -5.10
C ILE A 184 4.48 -15.33 -3.75
N SER A 185 3.37 -15.84 -3.20
CA SER A 185 2.83 -15.38 -1.93
C SER A 185 3.78 -15.63 -0.76
N ALA A 186 4.46 -16.77 -0.73
CA ALA A 186 5.47 -17.07 0.29
C ALA A 186 6.62 -16.03 0.24
N PHE A 187 7.13 -15.73 -0.95
CA PHE A 187 8.13 -14.68 -1.13
C PHE A 187 7.63 -13.30 -0.67
N VAL A 188 6.43 -12.91 -1.08
CA VAL A 188 5.81 -11.62 -0.72
C VAL A 188 5.63 -11.49 0.79
N ILE A 189 5.17 -12.54 1.46
CA ILE A 189 5.01 -12.57 2.94
C ILE A 189 6.37 -12.36 3.61
N VAL A 190 7.42 -13.08 3.20
CA VAL A 190 8.76 -12.91 3.74
C VAL A 190 9.25 -11.47 3.53
N ALA A 191 9.09 -10.92 2.32
CA ALA A 191 9.49 -9.55 2.01
C ALA A 191 8.76 -8.52 2.89
N PHE A 192 7.47 -8.70 3.12
CA PHE A 192 6.67 -7.82 4.00
C PHE A 192 7.09 -7.94 5.48
N VAL A 193 7.33 -9.15 5.97
CA VAL A 193 7.80 -9.36 7.35
C VAL A 193 9.16 -8.69 7.56
N MET A 194 10.08 -8.86 6.61
CA MET A 194 11.40 -8.22 6.68
C MET A 194 11.32 -6.70 6.59
N GLY A 195 10.49 -6.17 5.67
CA GLY A 195 10.24 -4.73 5.56
C GLY A 195 9.59 -4.15 6.83
N TRP A 196 8.60 -4.85 7.41
CA TRP A 196 8.01 -4.47 8.69
C TRP A 196 9.05 -4.41 9.82
N ARG A 197 9.91 -5.44 9.94
CA ARG A 197 10.97 -5.46 10.95
C ARG A 197 11.93 -4.28 10.81
N ARG A 198 12.39 -3.98 9.56
CA ARG A 198 13.27 -2.85 9.28
C ARG A 198 12.61 -1.52 9.67
N TYR A 199 11.36 -1.31 9.26
CA TYR A 199 10.57 -0.13 9.65
C TYR A 199 10.49 0.00 11.17
N TRP A 200 10.12 -1.07 11.87
CA TRP A 200 9.90 -1.08 13.31
C TRP A 200 11.17 -0.74 14.10
N HIS A 201 12.30 -1.30 13.69
CA HIS A 201 13.60 -1.01 14.29
C HIS A 201 14.05 0.43 14.00
N HIS A 202 13.97 0.90 12.76
CA HIS A 202 14.40 2.23 12.37
C HIS A 202 13.60 3.33 13.07
N THR A 203 12.28 3.18 13.19
CA THR A 203 11.41 4.19 13.81
C THR A 203 11.40 4.13 15.33
N GLY A 204 11.98 3.10 15.95
CA GLY A 204 11.90 2.88 17.40
C GLY A 204 10.48 2.70 17.91
N ALA A 205 9.55 2.33 17.04
CA ALA A 205 8.13 2.20 17.35
C ALA A 205 7.90 1.19 18.48
N LYS A 206 6.96 1.52 19.36
CA LYS A 206 6.59 0.65 20.50
C LYS A 206 5.11 0.33 20.43
N TRP A 207 4.80 -0.93 20.66
CA TRP A 207 3.44 -1.42 20.74
C TRP A 207 3.04 -1.63 22.22
N GLY A 208 1.89 -1.12 22.61
CA GLY A 208 1.38 -1.22 23.98
C GLY A 208 0.36 -2.34 24.22
N GLY A 209 -0.10 -3.03 23.15
CA GLY A 209 -0.98 -4.19 23.29
C GLY A 209 -2.20 -4.20 22.37
N MET A 210 -3.15 -5.11 22.65
CA MET A 210 -4.30 -5.40 21.77
C MET A 210 -5.21 -4.17 21.52
N ARG A 211 -5.31 -3.26 22.48
CA ARG A 211 -6.12 -2.04 22.30
C ARG A 211 -5.55 -1.13 21.22
N ASP A 212 -4.21 -1.01 21.13
CA ASP A 212 -3.55 -0.22 20.10
C ASP A 212 -3.79 -0.83 18.71
N LEU A 213 -3.78 -2.17 18.64
CA LEU A 213 -4.11 -2.90 17.41
C LEU A 213 -5.55 -2.60 16.96
N VAL A 214 -6.52 -2.67 17.87
CA VAL A 214 -7.93 -2.37 17.55
C VAL A 214 -8.09 -0.94 17.06
N ASP A 215 -7.42 0.03 17.68
CA ASP A 215 -7.49 1.44 17.26
C ASP A 215 -6.82 1.66 15.90
N ALA A 216 -5.66 1.03 15.64
CA ALA A 216 -5.01 1.07 14.34
C ALA A 216 -5.86 0.44 13.23
N VAL A 217 -6.50 -0.70 13.51
CA VAL A 217 -7.43 -1.35 12.56
C VAL A 217 -8.63 -0.45 12.28
N LYS A 218 -9.26 0.13 13.30
CA LYS A 218 -10.39 1.06 13.12
C LYS A 218 -9.98 2.30 12.31
N ALA A 219 -8.83 2.91 12.62
CA ALA A 219 -8.33 4.08 11.90
C ALA A 219 -8.00 3.75 10.44
N SER A 220 -7.44 2.57 10.16
CA SER A 220 -7.15 2.11 8.80
C SER A 220 -8.42 1.79 8.01
N ALA A 221 -9.36 1.04 8.60
CA ALA A 221 -10.61 0.63 7.96
C ALA A 221 -11.52 1.82 7.61
N SER A 222 -11.62 2.81 8.52
CA SER A 222 -12.39 4.03 8.29
C SER A 222 -11.64 5.08 7.48
N MET A 223 -10.30 4.93 7.29
CA MET A 223 -9.41 5.98 6.74
C MET A 223 -9.59 7.33 7.44
N ARG A 224 -9.73 7.27 8.78
CA ARG A 224 -10.08 8.39 9.64
C ARG A 224 -9.27 9.65 9.36
N HIS A 225 -7.97 9.52 9.12
CA HIS A 225 -7.05 10.65 8.96
C HIS A 225 -6.89 11.12 7.51
N LEU A 226 -7.65 10.58 6.56
CA LEU A 226 -7.61 11.02 5.17
C LEU A 226 -8.66 12.11 4.94
N GLY A 227 -8.20 13.34 4.73
CA GLY A 227 -9.05 14.50 4.46
C GLY A 227 -9.22 15.45 5.66
N GLY A 228 -8.39 15.33 6.68
CA GLY A 228 -8.52 16.05 7.95
C GLY A 228 -9.39 15.28 8.95
N ASP A 229 -9.13 15.46 10.22
CA ASP A 229 -9.87 14.82 11.31
C ASP A 229 -10.80 15.87 11.95
N SER A 230 -12.11 15.68 11.78
CA SER A 230 -13.04 16.22 12.78
C SER A 230 -13.21 15.12 13.81
N ALA A 231 -12.82 15.37 15.03
CA ALA A 231 -12.72 14.38 16.10
C ALA A 231 -14.02 13.59 16.38
N SER A 232 -15.14 13.96 15.81
CA SER A 232 -16.47 13.38 16.08
C SER A 232 -17.14 12.67 14.91
N ASP A 233 -16.89 13.06 13.64
CA ASP A 233 -17.63 12.48 12.51
C ASP A 233 -16.78 12.37 11.25
N VAL A 234 -16.58 11.14 10.78
CA VAL A 234 -15.92 10.81 9.50
C VAL A 234 -16.62 11.46 8.31
N ILE A 235 -17.93 11.76 8.42
CA ILE A 235 -18.74 12.38 7.38
C ILE A 235 -18.53 13.91 7.34
N SER A 236 -18.19 14.53 8.46
CA SER A 236 -18.01 15.98 8.61
C SER A 236 -16.57 16.46 8.42
N ALA A 237 -15.62 15.55 8.12
CA ALA A 237 -14.23 15.93 7.86
C ALA A 237 -14.14 16.86 6.64
N PRO A 238 -13.30 17.91 6.66
CA PRO A 238 -13.21 18.92 5.60
C PRO A 238 -12.82 18.36 4.23
N GLY A 239 -12.39 17.09 4.17
CA GLY A 239 -12.05 16.43 2.92
C GLY A 239 -10.62 16.70 2.46
N CYS A 240 -10.29 16.18 1.27
CA CYS A 240 -9.04 16.46 0.59
C CYS A 240 -9.24 17.64 -0.36
N PRO A 241 -8.49 18.76 -0.20
CA PRO A 241 -8.56 19.86 -1.14
C PRO A 241 -8.08 19.45 -2.53
N SER A 242 -8.79 19.87 -3.56
CA SER A 242 -8.44 19.72 -4.97
C SER A 242 -7.74 20.97 -5.52
N GLY A 243 -7.33 20.94 -6.79
CA GLY A 243 -6.65 22.05 -7.44
C GLY A 243 -7.49 23.33 -7.58
N ASP A 244 -8.79 23.24 -7.37
CA ASP A 244 -9.77 24.34 -7.32
C ASP A 244 -10.09 24.80 -5.89
N ASP A 245 -9.28 24.38 -4.90
CA ASP A 245 -9.43 24.68 -3.46
C ASP A 245 -10.72 24.14 -2.83
N GLN A 246 -11.50 23.36 -3.55
CA GLN A 246 -12.69 22.71 -3.00
C GLN A 246 -12.32 21.41 -2.29
N SER A 247 -12.76 21.25 -1.07
CA SER A 247 -12.57 20.04 -0.28
C SER A 247 -13.63 18.98 -0.58
N SER A 248 -13.19 17.73 -0.75
CA SER A 248 -14.08 16.62 -1.13
C SER A 248 -13.71 15.34 -0.38
N ASN A 249 -14.70 14.54 -0.03
CA ASN A 249 -14.53 13.20 0.52
C ASN A 249 -14.39 12.09 -0.56
N LEU A 250 -14.48 12.43 -1.84
CA LEU A 250 -14.43 11.46 -2.94
C LEU A 250 -13.17 10.60 -2.91
N ARG A 251 -11.99 11.20 -2.64
CA ARG A 251 -10.75 10.45 -2.52
C ARG A 251 -10.79 9.39 -1.41
N ARG A 252 -11.44 9.68 -0.27
CA ARG A 252 -11.65 8.72 0.83
C ARG A 252 -12.56 7.59 0.38
N ILE A 253 -13.69 7.93 -0.25
CA ILE A 253 -14.68 6.95 -0.74
C ILE A 253 -14.04 6.02 -1.78
N TYR A 254 -13.40 6.56 -2.81
CA TYR A 254 -12.75 5.75 -3.84
C TYR A 254 -11.61 4.88 -3.27
N HIS A 255 -10.88 5.38 -2.28
CA HIS A 255 -9.86 4.57 -1.63
C HIS A 255 -10.46 3.45 -0.77
N GLN A 256 -11.58 3.70 -0.08
CA GLN A 256 -12.32 2.65 0.64
C GLN A 256 -12.86 1.59 -0.33
N LEU A 257 -13.47 2.00 -1.45
CA LEU A 257 -13.91 1.07 -2.49
C LEU A 257 -12.76 0.23 -3.03
N THR A 258 -11.59 0.85 -3.27
CA THR A 258 -10.38 0.13 -3.71
C THR A 258 -9.91 -0.87 -2.65
N MET A 259 -9.83 -0.49 -1.39
CA MET A 259 -9.36 -1.35 -0.31
C MET A 259 -10.33 -2.53 -0.07
N TYR A 260 -11.62 -2.25 0.10
CA TYR A 260 -12.60 -3.30 0.37
C TYR A 260 -12.85 -4.18 -0.85
N GLY A 261 -12.80 -3.61 -2.07
CA GLY A 261 -12.88 -4.38 -3.31
C GLY A 261 -11.73 -5.37 -3.43
N PHE A 262 -10.50 -4.93 -3.15
CA PHE A 262 -9.33 -5.81 -3.12
C PHE A 262 -9.47 -6.92 -2.06
N LEU A 263 -9.93 -6.59 -0.86
CA LEU A 263 -10.15 -7.59 0.21
C LEU A 263 -11.23 -8.59 -0.15
N LEU A 264 -12.31 -8.18 -0.82
CA LEU A 264 -13.36 -9.08 -1.30
C LEU A 264 -12.86 -10.00 -2.41
N CYS A 265 -12.06 -9.51 -3.36
CA CYS A 265 -11.41 -10.35 -4.37
C CYS A 265 -10.45 -11.36 -3.73
N PHE A 266 -9.69 -10.95 -2.71
CA PHE A 266 -8.83 -11.85 -1.95
C PHE A 266 -9.63 -12.90 -1.18
N ALA A 267 -10.74 -12.50 -0.55
CA ALA A 267 -11.68 -13.40 0.12
C ALA A 267 -12.30 -14.41 -0.86
N SER A 268 -12.67 -13.96 -2.08
CA SER A 268 -13.15 -14.83 -3.16
C SER A 268 -12.16 -15.96 -3.47
N THR A 269 -10.89 -15.62 -3.69
CA THR A 269 -9.83 -16.61 -3.94
C THR A 269 -9.63 -17.54 -2.74
N SER A 270 -9.66 -17.00 -1.51
CA SER A 270 -9.53 -17.78 -0.29
C SER A 270 -10.67 -18.79 -0.11
N VAL A 271 -11.91 -18.36 -0.34
CA VAL A 271 -13.09 -19.24 -0.29
C VAL A 271 -13.03 -20.29 -1.41
N GLY A 272 -12.61 -19.91 -2.62
CA GLY A 272 -12.37 -20.85 -3.72
C GLY A 272 -11.34 -21.93 -3.35
N THR A 273 -10.26 -21.53 -2.67
CA THR A 273 -9.25 -22.47 -2.14
C THR A 273 -9.86 -23.45 -1.11
N ILE A 274 -10.70 -22.95 -0.19
CA ILE A 274 -11.42 -23.78 0.78
C ILE A 274 -12.38 -24.72 0.05
N TYR A 275 -13.10 -24.27 -0.98
CA TYR A 275 -14.00 -25.10 -1.77
C TYR A 275 -13.26 -26.24 -2.45
N HIS A 276 -12.09 -25.95 -3.04
CA HIS A 276 -11.28 -26.97 -3.71
C HIS A 276 -10.71 -27.99 -2.73
N TYR A 277 -9.94 -27.56 -1.72
CA TYR A 277 -9.22 -28.47 -0.81
C TYR A 277 -10.09 -29.02 0.32
N GLY A 278 -11.10 -28.27 0.76
CA GLY A 278 -11.99 -28.69 1.86
C GLY A 278 -13.19 -29.51 1.41
N PHE A 279 -13.74 -29.18 0.23
CA PHE A 279 -14.99 -29.78 -0.26
C PHE A 279 -14.83 -30.53 -1.59
N GLY A 280 -13.63 -30.60 -2.17
CA GLY A 280 -13.35 -31.30 -3.42
C GLY A 280 -14.05 -30.69 -4.66
N ARG A 281 -14.46 -29.41 -4.59
CA ARG A 281 -15.18 -28.73 -5.68
C ARG A 281 -14.21 -28.05 -6.61
N GLU A 282 -14.46 -28.12 -7.90
CA GLU A 282 -13.58 -27.57 -8.93
C GLU A 282 -14.14 -26.29 -9.54
N ALA A 283 -13.23 -25.33 -9.84
CA ALA A 283 -13.58 -24.09 -10.55
C ALA A 283 -13.82 -24.37 -12.07
N PRO A 284 -14.70 -23.60 -12.71
CA PRO A 284 -15.46 -22.43 -12.24
C PRO A 284 -16.70 -22.81 -11.42
N TYR A 285 -16.95 -22.02 -10.38
CA TYR A 285 -18.13 -22.18 -9.53
C TYR A 285 -19.37 -21.52 -10.14
N GLY A 286 -20.57 -21.91 -9.65
CA GLY A 286 -21.84 -21.32 -10.07
C GLY A 286 -21.92 -19.82 -9.79
N TYR A 287 -22.71 -19.08 -10.61
CA TYR A 287 -22.77 -17.61 -10.55
C TYR A 287 -23.20 -17.04 -9.19
N PHE A 288 -24.04 -17.76 -8.45
CA PHE A 288 -24.52 -17.35 -7.13
C PHE A 288 -23.75 -18.01 -5.97
N GLU A 289 -22.68 -18.72 -6.24
CA GLU A 289 -21.85 -19.28 -5.20
C GLU A 289 -20.94 -18.23 -4.58
N LEU A 290 -20.64 -18.43 -3.30
CA LEU A 290 -19.92 -17.45 -2.48
C LEU A 290 -18.62 -16.92 -3.12
N PRO A 291 -17.73 -17.78 -3.70
CA PRO A 291 -16.52 -17.26 -4.35
C PRO A 291 -16.85 -16.29 -5.48
N VAL A 292 -17.84 -16.62 -6.32
CA VAL A 292 -18.21 -15.80 -7.49
C VAL A 292 -18.88 -14.51 -7.07
N VAL A 293 -19.78 -14.56 -6.08
CA VAL A 293 -20.44 -13.35 -5.54
C VAL A 293 -19.42 -12.38 -4.93
N LEU A 294 -18.49 -12.90 -4.10
CA LEU A 294 -17.42 -12.08 -3.51
C LEU A 294 -16.52 -11.47 -4.59
N GLY A 295 -16.12 -12.25 -5.59
CA GLY A 295 -15.28 -11.80 -6.70
C GLY A 295 -15.98 -10.78 -7.60
N THR A 296 -17.28 -10.97 -7.86
CA THR A 296 -18.07 -10.04 -8.68
C THR A 296 -18.28 -8.70 -7.98
N VAL A 297 -18.78 -8.71 -6.75
CA VAL A 297 -18.97 -7.48 -5.96
C VAL A 297 -17.63 -6.79 -5.73
N GLY A 298 -16.62 -7.54 -5.29
CA GLY A 298 -15.26 -7.03 -5.09
C GLY A 298 -14.67 -6.42 -6.35
N GLY A 299 -14.81 -7.10 -7.48
CA GLY A 299 -14.34 -6.65 -8.78
C GLY A 299 -14.99 -5.35 -9.24
N ILE A 300 -16.30 -5.25 -9.14
CA ILE A 300 -17.05 -4.04 -9.56
C ILE A 300 -16.61 -2.84 -8.71
N ILE A 301 -16.62 -2.96 -7.38
CA ILE A 301 -16.26 -1.84 -6.51
C ILE A 301 -14.77 -1.49 -6.61
N LEU A 302 -13.90 -2.46 -6.89
CA LEU A 302 -12.47 -2.22 -7.14
C LEU A 302 -12.25 -1.45 -8.45
N CYS A 303 -12.95 -1.78 -9.52
CA CYS A 303 -12.91 -1.03 -10.78
C CYS A 303 -13.39 0.43 -10.56
N ILE A 304 -14.51 0.63 -9.87
CA ILE A 304 -15.05 1.98 -9.57
C ILE A 304 -14.05 2.76 -8.71
N GLY A 305 -13.52 2.13 -7.65
CA GLY A 305 -12.56 2.76 -6.73
C GLY A 305 -11.28 3.18 -7.42
N THR A 306 -10.66 2.29 -8.21
CA THR A 306 -9.42 2.59 -8.92
C THR A 306 -9.59 3.62 -10.02
N ALA A 307 -10.69 3.58 -10.79
CA ALA A 307 -11.01 4.62 -11.77
C ALA A 307 -11.20 5.98 -11.08
N GLY A 308 -11.97 6.03 -9.98
CA GLY A 308 -12.14 7.23 -9.18
C GLY A 308 -10.82 7.79 -8.65
N LEU A 309 -9.95 6.95 -8.07
CA LEU A 309 -8.63 7.36 -7.59
C LEU A 309 -7.73 7.89 -8.71
N PHE A 310 -7.82 7.33 -9.92
CA PHE A 310 -7.07 7.83 -11.08
C PHE A 310 -7.45 9.28 -11.41
N PHE A 311 -8.75 9.60 -11.44
CA PHE A 311 -9.21 10.95 -11.70
C PHE A 311 -8.91 11.92 -10.53
N GLU A 312 -9.13 11.50 -9.28
CA GLU A 312 -8.77 12.30 -8.10
C GLU A 312 -7.28 12.63 -8.03
N LYS A 313 -6.41 11.68 -8.44
CA LYS A 313 -4.96 11.92 -8.51
C LYS A 313 -4.59 12.99 -9.53
N ARG A 314 -5.34 13.08 -10.64
CA ARG A 314 -5.12 14.14 -11.65
C ARG A 314 -5.54 15.52 -11.14
N ARG A 315 -6.63 15.57 -10.34
CA ARG A 315 -7.16 16.81 -9.76
C ARG A 315 -6.37 17.35 -8.56
N LEU A 316 -5.50 16.53 -7.97
CA LEU A 316 -4.70 16.96 -6.81
C LEU A 316 -3.87 18.20 -7.14
N HIS A 317 -3.82 19.18 -6.21
CA HIS A 317 -3.06 20.43 -6.38
C HIS A 317 -1.58 20.14 -6.68
N PRO A 318 -0.96 20.79 -7.68
CA PRO A 318 0.42 20.52 -8.09
C PRO A 318 1.44 20.63 -6.95
N ALA A 319 1.30 21.62 -6.07
CA ALA A 319 2.20 21.84 -4.93
C ALA A 319 2.22 20.69 -3.92
N VAL A 320 1.16 19.86 -3.87
CA VAL A 320 1.06 18.70 -2.96
C VAL A 320 1.61 17.42 -3.62
N LYS A 321 1.79 17.45 -4.96
CA LYS A 321 2.35 16.33 -5.71
C LYS A 321 3.87 16.26 -5.52
N HIS A 322 4.40 15.05 -5.37
CA HIS A 322 5.84 14.81 -5.46
C HIS A 322 6.10 13.95 -6.70
N GLU A 323 6.93 14.45 -7.61
CA GLU A 323 7.11 13.86 -8.95
C GLU A 323 7.67 12.44 -8.91
N SER A 324 8.61 12.16 -8.01
CA SER A 324 9.28 10.84 -7.93
C SER A 324 8.36 9.66 -7.66
N GLY A 325 7.15 9.88 -7.11
CA GLY A 325 6.19 8.82 -6.82
C GLY A 325 5.03 8.69 -7.83
N LEU A 326 4.86 9.66 -8.73
CA LEU A 326 3.67 9.73 -9.60
C LEU A 326 3.53 8.52 -10.53
N GLY A 327 4.61 8.13 -11.19
CA GLY A 327 4.59 7.00 -12.12
C GLY A 327 4.23 5.68 -11.44
N MET A 328 4.78 5.43 -10.25
CA MET A 328 4.43 4.25 -9.44
C MET A 328 2.95 4.28 -9.02
N ASP A 329 2.44 5.43 -8.61
CA ASP A 329 1.04 5.58 -8.20
C ASP A 329 0.08 5.26 -9.35
N TYR A 330 0.34 5.81 -10.56
CA TYR A 330 -0.48 5.54 -11.74
C TYR A 330 -0.36 4.09 -12.21
N ALA A 331 0.87 3.55 -12.31
CA ALA A 331 1.09 2.17 -12.71
C ALA A 331 0.38 1.19 -11.76
N PHE A 332 0.41 1.46 -10.46
CA PHE A 332 -0.27 0.63 -9.45
C PHE A 332 -1.79 0.71 -9.55
N ILE A 333 -2.37 1.91 -9.71
CA ILE A 333 -3.83 2.09 -9.85
C ILE A 333 -4.32 1.40 -11.12
N VAL A 334 -3.62 1.58 -12.25
CA VAL A 334 -3.98 0.96 -13.53
C VAL A 334 -3.86 -0.56 -13.46
N SER A 335 -2.83 -1.09 -12.80
CA SER A 335 -2.68 -2.55 -12.67
C SER A 335 -3.78 -3.19 -11.83
N LEU A 336 -4.21 -2.56 -10.73
CA LEU A 336 -5.35 -3.02 -9.94
C LEU A 336 -6.65 -3.00 -10.76
N PHE A 337 -6.86 -1.94 -11.55
CA PHE A 337 -8.01 -1.86 -12.46
C PHE A 337 -7.99 -3.00 -13.47
N LEU A 338 -6.85 -3.25 -14.12
CA LEU A 338 -6.73 -4.30 -15.13
C LEU A 338 -6.93 -5.70 -14.55
N VAL A 339 -6.34 -6.00 -13.40
CA VAL A 339 -6.56 -7.29 -12.71
C VAL A 339 -8.04 -7.49 -12.42
N SER A 340 -8.72 -6.47 -11.90
CA SER A 340 -10.14 -6.55 -11.56
C SER A 340 -11.02 -6.67 -12.80
N PHE A 341 -10.78 -5.82 -13.80
CA PHE A 341 -11.55 -5.80 -15.05
C PHE A 341 -11.44 -7.13 -15.81
N THR A 342 -10.22 -7.66 -15.91
CA THR A 342 -10.02 -8.95 -16.62
C THR A 342 -10.63 -10.13 -15.86
N GLY A 343 -10.72 -10.09 -14.53
CA GLY A 343 -11.44 -11.09 -13.75
C GLY A 343 -12.95 -11.07 -14.02
N LEU A 344 -13.55 -9.87 -14.07
CA LEU A 344 -14.96 -9.70 -14.46
C LEU A 344 -15.20 -10.11 -15.92
N LEU A 345 -14.28 -9.76 -16.81
CA LEU A 345 -14.35 -10.18 -18.22
C LEU A 345 -14.29 -11.70 -18.34
N LEU A 346 -13.36 -12.37 -17.61
CA LEU A 346 -13.29 -13.83 -17.58
C LEU A 346 -14.63 -14.43 -17.12
N LEU A 347 -15.23 -13.89 -16.07
CA LEU A 347 -16.53 -14.34 -15.58
C LEU A 347 -17.62 -14.23 -16.68
N ALA A 348 -17.61 -13.13 -17.46
CA ALA A 348 -18.60 -12.89 -18.51
C ALA A 348 -18.42 -13.84 -19.71
N VAL A 349 -17.18 -14.22 -20.05
CA VAL A 349 -16.89 -15.02 -21.26
C VAL A 349 -16.47 -16.46 -20.96
N ARG A 350 -16.54 -16.92 -19.72
CA ARG A 350 -16.03 -18.23 -19.28
C ARG A 350 -16.71 -19.46 -19.94
N GLU A 351 -17.86 -19.25 -20.56
CA GLU A 351 -18.61 -20.30 -21.27
C GLU A 351 -18.46 -20.17 -22.81
N THR A 352 -17.50 -19.39 -23.27
CA THR A 352 -17.22 -19.16 -24.69
C THR A 352 -15.82 -19.63 -25.07
N SER A 353 -15.48 -19.59 -26.35
CA SER A 353 -14.12 -19.87 -26.87
C SER A 353 -13.06 -18.87 -26.40
N LEU A 354 -13.44 -17.72 -25.83
CA LEU A 354 -12.53 -16.72 -25.28
C LEU A 354 -12.04 -17.04 -23.84
N MET A 355 -12.60 -18.09 -23.22
CA MET A 355 -12.23 -18.48 -21.85
C MET A 355 -10.73 -18.71 -21.68
N GLY A 356 -10.10 -19.46 -22.58
CA GLY A 356 -8.67 -19.78 -22.50
C GLY A 356 -7.80 -18.51 -22.53
N LEU A 357 -8.09 -17.60 -23.46
CA LEU A 357 -7.35 -16.34 -23.58
C LEU A 357 -7.57 -15.44 -22.37
N THR A 358 -8.82 -15.24 -21.93
CA THR A 358 -9.11 -14.35 -20.79
C THR A 358 -8.58 -14.91 -19.47
N LEU A 359 -8.58 -16.24 -19.30
CA LEU A 359 -7.96 -16.91 -18.16
C LEU A 359 -6.43 -16.68 -18.14
N ALA A 360 -5.76 -16.86 -19.30
CA ALA A 360 -4.32 -16.62 -19.44
C ALA A 360 -3.96 -15.16 -19.13
N VAL A 361 -4.71 -14.22 -19.67
CA VAL A 361 -4.52 -12.79 -19.45
C VAL A 361 -4.73 -12.43 -17.97
N HIS A 362 -5.84 -12.90 -17.38
CA HIS A 362 -6.14 -12.60 -15.98
C HIS A 362 -5.09 -13.16 -15.02
N LEU A 363 -4.73 -14.44 -15.17
CA LEU A 363 -3.71 -15.07 -14.33
C LEU A 363 -2.32 -14.42 -14.53
N GLY A 364 -1.96 -14.07 -15.75
CA GLY A 364 -0.69 -13.37 -16.02
C GLY A 364 -0.61 -12.01 -15.35
N LEU A 365 -1.70 -11.23 -15.38
CA LEU A 365 -1.80 -9.97 -14.67
C LEU A 365 -1.75 -10.16 -13.14
N VAL A 366 -2.44 -11.18 -12.62
CA VAL A 366 -2.44 -11.51 -11.18
C VAL A 366 -1.04 -11.91 -10.72
N TYR A 367 -0.37 -12.82 -11.43
CA TYR A 367 0.97 -13.28 -11.04
C TYR A 367 1.99 -12.14 -11.11
N GLY A 368 1.98 -11.34 -12.20
CA GLY A 368 2.82 -10.16 -12.32
C GLY A 368 2.56 -9.14 -11.21
N PHE A 369 1.29 -8.87 -10.91
CA PHE A 369 0.89 -7.95 -9.85
C PHE A 369 1.38 -8.41 -8.47
N PHE A 370 1.16 -9.68 -8.10
CA PHE A 370 1.60 -10.20 -6.81
C PHE A 370 3.14 -10.21 -6.69
N LEU A 371 3.86 -10.57 -7.75
CA LEU A 371 5.32 -10.58 -7.73
C LEU A 371 5.93 -9.20 -7.42
N ILE A 372 5.31 -8.14 -7.91
CA ILE A 372 5.80 -6.77 -7.69
C ILE A 372 5.27 -6.11 -6.42
N LEU A 373 4.34 -6.72 -5.68
CA LEU A 373 3.72 -6.11 -4.49
C LEU A 373 4.74 -5.51 -3.51
N PRO A 374 5.83 -6.22 -3.12
CA PRO A 374 6.81 -5.70 -2.16
C PRO A 374 7.58 -4.48 -2.64
N TYR A 375 7.59 -4.21 -3.96
CA TYR A 375 8.33 -3.12 -4.61
C TYR A 375 7.42 -2.11 -5.29
N SER A 376 6.13 -2.12 -4.94
CA SER A 376 5.10 -1.26 -5.50
C SER A 376 4.49 -0.35 -4.44
N LYS A 377 3.55 0.49 -4.86
CA LYS A 377 2.78 1.34 -3.94
C LYS A 377 2.00 0.56 -2.88
N PHE A 378 1.81 -0.74 -3.00
CA PHE A 378 1.12 -1.57 -2.02
C PHE A 378 1.73 -1.47 -0.62
N VAL A 379 3.06 -1.34 -0.51
CA VAL A 379 3.78 -1.23 0.77
C VAL A 379 3.33 -0.03 1.63
N HIS A 380 2.69 0.98 1.01
CA HIS A 380 2.16 2.12 1.77
C HIS A 380 1.11 1.69 2.80
N GLY A 381 0.33 0.66 2.51
CA GLY A 381 -0.64 0.10 3.45
C GLY A 381 0.05 -0.51 4.67
N LEU A 382 1.13 -1.28 4.42
CA LEU A 382 1.93 -1.93 5.46
C LEU A 382 2.56 -0.92 6.42
N TYR A 383 3.32 0.05 5.89
CA TYR A 383 4.04 1.01 6.72
C TYR A 383 3.13 2.05 7.37
N ARG A 384 2.02 2.41 6.73
CA ARG A 384 1.02 3.28 7.34
C ARG A 384 0.30 2.58 8.49
N PHE A 385 -0.05 1.31 8.33
CA PHE A 385 -0.63 0.53 9.42
C PHE A 385 0.34 0.43 10.61
N ALA A 386 1.63 0.18 10.35
CA ALA A 386 2.66 0.19 11.38
C ALA A 386 2.77 1.56 12.08
N ALA A 387 2.72 2.67 11.31
CA ALA A 387 2.73 4.02 11.87
C ALA A 387 1.48 4.32 12.72
N LEU A 388 0.29 3.89 12.29
CA LEU A 388 -0.94 4.03 13.07
C LEU A 388 -0.91 3.21 14.35
N LEU A 389 -0.34 2.01 14.31
CA LEU A 389 -0.16 1.16 15.50
C LEU A 389 0.78 1.82 16.52
N ALA A 390 1.88 2.39 16.05
CA ALA A 390 2.81 3.16 16.89
C ALA A 390 2.13 4.41 17.49
N SER A 391 1.36 5.15 16.67
CA SER A 391 0.62 6.35 17.09
C SER A 391 -0.43 6.06 18.17
N ALA A 392 -1.17 4.96 18.03
CA ALA A 392 -2.13 4.51 19.04
C ALA A 392 -1.43 4.22 20.38
N GLY A 393 -0.28 3.53 20.34
CA GLY A 393 0.54 3.26 21.53
C GLY A 393 1.11 4.53 22.16
N GLU A 394 1.58 5.50 21.38
CA GLU A 394 2.06 6.80 21.87
C GLU A 394 0.94 7.60 22.54
N THR A 395 -0.25 7.62 21.93
CA THR A 395 -1.40 8.36 22.45
C THR A 395 -1.88 7.85 23.81
N ARG A 396 -1.67 6.58 24.11
CA ARG A 396 -2.05 6.00 25.42
C ARG A 396 -0.99 6.17 26.50
N ARG A 397 0.26 6.36 26.11
CA ARG A 397 1.36 6.50 27.07
C ARG A 397 1.64 7.94 27.46
N GLY A 398 1.17 8.90 26.70
CA GLY A 398 1.40 10.33 26.92
C GLY A 398 0.22 11.17 26.85
#